data_e02125a05b93240b5d3010402aaf5ec5
#
_entry.id   e02125a05b93240b5d3010402aaf5ec5
#
_cell.length_a   1.000
_cell.length_b   1.000
_cell.length_c   1.000
_cell.angle_alpha   90.00
_cell.angle_beta   90.00
_cell.angle_gamma   90.00
#
_symmetry.space_group_name_H-M   'P 1'
#
loop_
_entity.id
_entity.type
_entity.pdbx_description
1 polymer ?
#
loop_
_entity_poly.entity_id
_entity_poly.type
_entity_poly.pdbx_seq_one_letter_code
_entity_poly.pdbx_strand_id
1 'polypeptide(L)'
;MMKKNNLFRLPFVLLAFLLPLQITAQEMLVGTYNIRYKNDGDSLKGDIWSKRCQVICDQVNFMAPAVLGTQEVLHAQLGDLLKRLDGYDYIGVGRDDGKERGEYAAILYKKDRLQLLDKGNFWLNETPDVPRLGWDAACIRICTWGRFKDSLTANEFYFFNLHMDHVGKMARREGARLVLKKISEIAHDKPVILTGDFNVDQTDEIYNILTGAGILKDTYACAPVRFAENGTFNSFNPRLRTQSRIDHVFVSPFTEVKAYGMLTDNYWTLQQTEDQKGDDAPEELSFREASIHLPSDHYPVFVRINLPSANFKPLYK
;
A
#
# COMPACT_ATOMS: atom_id res chain seq x y z
N MET A 1 48.29 74.73 -10.49
CA MET A 1 48.66 73.43 -9.87
C MET A 1 47.38 72.63 -9.53
N MET A 2 46.95 71.74 -10.35
CA MET A 2 45.73 70.91 -10.15
C MET A 2 46.12 69.56 -9.66
N LYS A 3 45.68 69.19 -8.43
CA LYS A 3 45.85 67.85 -7.89
C LYS A 3 44.87 66.89 -8.49
N LYS A 4 45.36 65.84 -9.16
CA LYS A 4 44.56 64.71 -9.64
C LYS A 4 44.24 63.74 -8.47
N ASN A 5 42.95 63.58 -8.15
CA ASN A 5 42.49 62.54 -7.22
C ASN A 5 42.34 61.22 -7.99
N ASN A 6 43.17 60.23 -7.66
CA ASN A 6 43.01 58.87 -8.10
C ASN A 6 41.95 58.14 -7.25
N LEU A 7 40.78 57.89 -7.78
CA LEU A 7 39.79 56.97 -7.19
C LEU A 7 40.21 55.53 -7.49
N PHE A 8 40.64 54.83 -6.44
CA PHE A 8 40.79 53.36 -6.48
C PHE A 8 39.38 52.73 -6.56
N ARG A 9 39.07 52.10 -7.71
CA ARG A 9 37.91 51.23 -7.87
C ARG A 9 38.27 49.83 -7.39
N LEU A 10 37.76 49.42 -6.22
CA LEU A 10 37.80 48.03 -5.76
C LEU A 10 36.87 47.21 -6.64
N PRO A 11 37.30 46.04 -7.20
CA PRO A 11 36.36 45.14 -7.88
C PRO A 11 35.55 44.38 -6.84
N PHE A 12 34.22 44.55 -6.89
CA PHE A 12 33.27 43.74 -6.13
C PHE A 12 33.27 42.33 -6.71
N VAL A 13 34.00 41.39 -6.06
CA VAL A 13 33.92 39.96 -6.41
C VAL A 13 32.66 39.41 -5.77
N LEU A 14 31.64 39.18 -6.61
CA LEU A 14 30.39 38.51 -6.19
C LEU A 14 30.71 37.01 -6.01
N LEU A 15 30.98 36.60 -4.78
CA LEU A 15 31.15 35.18 -4.43
C LEU A 15 29.75 34.53 -4.40
N ALA A 16 29.33 33.95 -5.53
CA ALA A 16 28.12 33.14 -5.58
C ALA A 16 28.37 31.87 -4.75
N PHE A 17 27.84 31.82 -3.54
CA PHE A 17 27.73 30.60 -2.75
C PHE A 17 26.78 29.67 -3.45
N LEU A 18 27.29 28.71 -4.23
CA LEU A 18 26.57 27.52 -4.63
C LEU A 18 26.35 26.66 -3.38
N LEU A 19 25.26 26.95 -2.65
CA LEU A 19 24.76 26.02 -1.65
C LEU A 19 24.41 24.72 -2.39
N PRO A 20 24.98 23.56 -2.03
CA PRO A 20 24.54 22.31 -2.58
C PRO A 20 23.05 22.17 -2.22
N LEU A 21 22.17 22.12 -3.23
CA LEU A 21 20.81 21.65 -3.00
C LEU A 21 20.92 20.24 -2.43
N GLN A 22 20.79 20.13 -1.13
CA GLN A 22 20.58 18.84 -0.51
C GLN A 22 19.21 18.38 -1.00
N ILE A 23 19.19 17.50 -2.01
CA ILE A 23 18.01 16.74 -2.36
C ILE A 23 17.73 15.84 -1.16
N THR A 24 16.95 16.35 -0.21
CA THR A 24 16.44 15.55 0.90
C THR A 24 15.60 14.46 0.27
N ALA A 25 15.86 13.21 0.64
CA ALA A 25 15.03 12.08 0.22
C ALA A 25 13.57 12.42 0.55
N GLN A 26 12.74 12.57 -0.49
CA GLN A 26 11.35 12.95 -0.28
C GLN A 26 10.54 11.73 0.14
N GLU A 27 9.85 11.87 1.26
CA GLU A 27 9.01 10.83 1.83
C GLU A 27 7.92 10.41 0.84
N MET A 28 7.73 9.10 0.73
CA MET A 28 6.68 8.47 -0.06
C MET A 28 5.75 7.69 0.86
N LEU A 29 4.45 7.92 0.75
CA LEU A 29 3.44 7.10 1.38
C LEU A 29 3.06 5.96 0.43
N VAL A 30 3.16 4.73 0.91
CA VAL A 30 2.76 3.50 0.21
C VAL A 30 1.82 2.69 1.09
N GLY A 31 1.06 1.76 0.51
CA GLY A 31 0.15 0.97 1.35
C GLY A 31 -0.33 -0.31 0.71
N THR A 32 -1.11 -1.06 1.51
CA THR A 32 -1.88 -2.23 1.11
C THR A 32 -3.28 -2.18 1.69
N TYR A 33 -4.28 -2.64 0.94
CA TYR A 33 -5.65 -2.67 1.39
C TYR A 33 -6.43 -3.80 0.69
N ASN A 34 -6.74 -4.86 1.42
CA ASN A 34 -7.78 -5.79 0.99
C ASN A 34 -9.13 -5.08 1.15
N ILE A 35 -9.77 -4.73 0.04
CA ILE A 35 -11.00 -3.93 0.03
C ILE A 35 -12.27 -4.77 0.11
N ARG A 36 -12.14 -6.07 0.21
CA ARG A 36 -13.22 -7.06 0.16
C ARG A 36 -14.05 -6.97 -1.12
N TYR A 37 -14.16 -8.06 -1.86
CA TYR A 37 -14.97 -8.10 -3.08
C TYR A 37 -16.45 -7.87 -2.79
N LYS A 38 -17.14 -7.30 -3.77
CA LYS A 38 -18.60 -7.12 -3.72
C LYS A 38 -19.31 -8.47 -3.80
N ASN A 39 -20.13 -8.81 -2.81
CA ASN A 39 -20.95 -10.00 -2.80
C ASN A 39 -22.31 -9.74 -2.12
N ASP A 40 -23.27 -10.63 -2.36
CA ASP A 40 -24.63 -10.49 -1.84
C ASP A 40 -24.69 -10.81 -0.34
N GLY A 41 -23.84 -11.70 0.16
CA GLY A 41 -23.82 -12.08 1.57
C GLY A 41 -23.43 -10.91 2.49
N ASP A 42 -22.45 -10.12 2.10
CA ASP A 42 -22.07 -8.91 2.84
C ASP A 42 -23.16 -7.83 2.70
N SER A 43 -23.75 -7.70 1.51
CA SER A 43 -24.84 -6.74 1.28
C SER A 43 -26.07 -7.02 2.15
N LEU A 44 -26.44 -8.27 2.36
CA LEU A 44 -27.54 -8.68 3.25
C LEU A 44 -27.28 -8.35 4.72
N LYS A 45 -26.00 -8.25 5.14
CA LYS A 45 -25.59 -7.85 6.48
C LYS A 45 -25.48 -6.35 6.65
N GLY A 46 -25.71 -5.56 5.61
CA GLY A 46 -25.62 -4.10 5.61
C GLY A 46 -24.30 -3.52 5.11
N ASP A 47 -23.31 -4.36 4.79
CA ASP A 47 -21.98 -3.96 4.33
C ASP A 47 -21.97 -3.78 2.80
N ILE A 48 -22.88 -2.92 2.32
CA ILE A 48 -23.15 -2.70 0.90
C ILE A 48 -21.96 -2.02 0.23
N TRP A 49 -21.49 -2.56 -0.90
CA TRP A 49 -20.34 -2.04 -1.64
C TRP A 49 -20.44 -0.53 -1.95
N SER A 50 -21.59 -0.01 -2.34
CA SER A 50 -21.72 1.42 -2.69
C SER A 50 -21.40 2.36 -1.52
N LYS A 51 -21.71 1.96 -0.28
CA LYS A 51 -21.33 2.70 0.94
C LYS A 51 -19.85 2.49 1.27
N ARG A 52 -19.39 1.23 1.28
CA ARG A 52 -18.00 0.88 1.55
C ARG A 52 -17.05 1.56 0.57
N CYS A 53 -17.37 1.55 -0.73
CA CYS A 53 -16.58 2.19 -1.78
C CYS A 53 -16.36 3.68 -1.53
N GLN A 54 -17.37 4.41 -1.06
CA GLN A 54 -17.22 5.83 -0.74
C GLN A 54 -16.20 6.02 0.38
N VAL A 55 -16.37 5.30 1.49
CA VAL A 55 -15.47 5.42 2.65
C VAL A 55 -14.04 5.01 2.30
N ILE A 56 -13.86 3.91 1.55
CA ILE A 56 -12.56 3.48 1.06
C ILE A 56 -11.89 4.58 0.22
N CYS A 57 -12.65 5.19 -0.70
CA CYS A 57 -12.12 6.27 -1.52
C CYS A 57 -11.78 7.51 -0.70
N ASP A 58 -12.59 7.86 0.29
CA ASP A 58 -12.33 8.99 1.18
C ASP A 58 -11.05 8.77 2.00
N GLN A 59 -10.84 7.54 2.53
CA GLN A 59 -9.59 7.15 3.19
C GLN A 59 -8.38 7.28 2.26
N VAL A 60 -8.49 6.75 1.03
CA VAL A 60 -7.39 6.79 0.05
C VAL A 60 -7.11 8.23 -0.40
N ASN A 61 -8.14 9.04 -0.64
CA ASN A 61 -7.97 10.45 -1.02
C ASN A 61 -7.34 11.27 0.11
N PHE A 62 -7.76 11.03 1.37
CA PHE A 62 -7.21 11.72 2.54
C PHE A 62 -5.74 11.35 2.79
N MET A 63 -5.41 10.07 2.75
CA MET A 63 -4.05 9.59 2.92
C MET A 63 -3.16 9.89 1.72
N ALA A 64 -3.73 9.91 0.53
CA ALA A 64 -3.08 10.21 -0.74
C ALA A 64 -1.78 9.41 -1.00
N PRO A 65 -1.78 8.06 -0.83
CA PRO A 65 -0.59 7.26 -1.08
C PRO A 65 -0.13 7.40 -2.54
N ALA A 66 1.19 7.43 -2.76
CA ALA A 66 1.74 7.45 -4.11
C ALA A 66 1.41 6.15 -4.86
N VAL A 67 1.42 5.03 -4.14
CA VAL A 67 1.08 3.70 -4.66
C VAL A 67 0.41 2.86 -3.58
N LEU A 68 -0.62 2.12 -3.96
CA LEU A 68 -1.44 1.28 -3.08
C LEU A 68 -1.70 -0.07 -3.74
N GLY A 69 -1.28 -1.15 -3.09
CA GLY A 69 -1.70 -2.51 -3.44
C GLY A 69 -3.11 -2.78 -2.92
N THR A 70 -3.98 -3.32 -3.76
CA THR A 70 -5.34 -3.69 -3.35
C THR A 70 -5.62 -5.15 -3.66
N GLN A 71 -6.40 -5.82 -2.81
CA GLN A 71 -6.75 -7.23 -2.96
C GLN A 71 -8.27 -7.38 -2.98
N GLU A 72 -8.74 -8.50 -3.54
CA GLU A 72 -10.15 -8.84 -3.73
C GLU A 72 -10.94 -7.89 -4.63
N VAL A 73 -10.27 -7.14 -5.48
CA VAL A 73 -10.94 -6.14 -6.33
C VAL A 73 -11.54 -6.82 -7.56
N LEU A 74 -12.83 -6.70 -7.76
CA LEU A 74 -13.48 -7.10 -9.02
C LEU A 74 -13.34 -6.01 -10.08
N HIS A 75 -13.39 -6.37 -11.37
CA HIS A 75 -13.28 -5.40 -12.47
C HIS A 75 -14.27 -4.22 -12.34
N ALA A 76 -15.52 -4.50 -11.98
CA ALA A 76 -16.54 -3.46 -11.75
C ALA A 76 -16.17 -2.55 -10.55
N GLN A 77 -15.57 -3.10 -9.48
CA GLN A 77 -15.13 -2.32 -8.33
C GLN A 77 -13.96 -1.38 -8.70
N LEU A 78 -13.02 -1.80 -9.59
CA LEU A 78 -12.00 -0.91 -10.13
C LEU A 78 -12.61 0.31 -10.82
N GLY A 79 -13.63 0.09 -11.65
CA GLY A 79 -14.35 1.18 -12.30
C GLY A 79 -15.01 2.16 -11.31
N ASP A 80 -15.57 1.64 -10.21
CA ASP A 80 -16.18 2.47 -9.16
C ASP A 80 -15.14 3.25 -8.35
N LEU A 81 -13.99 2.62 -8.05
CA LEU A 81 -12.86 3.28 -7.38
C LEU A 81 -12.31 4.43 -8.23
N LEU A 82 -11.97 4.18 -9.50
CA LEU A 82 -11.36 5.18 -10.37
C LEU A 82 -12.25 6.39 -10.66
N LYS A 83 -13.58 6.24 -10.59
CA LYS A 83 -14.51 7.39 -10.67
C LYS A 83 -14.41 8.34 -9.48
N ARG A 84 -13.88 7.89 -8.33
CA ARG A 84 -13.82 8.61 -7.06
C ARG A 84 -12.40 8.94 -6.60
N LEU A 85 -11.39 8.22 -7.12
CA LEU A 85 -9.97 8.42 -6.81
C LEU A 85 -9.35 9.35 -7.84
N ASP A 86 -9.35 10.64 -7.54
CA ASP A 86 -8.81 11.65 -8.44
C ASP A 86 -7.28 11.51 -8.62
N GLY A 87 -6.86 11.53 -9.87
CA GLY A 87 -5.45 11.43 -10.23
C GLY A 87 -4.85 10.02 -10.17
N TYR A 88 -5.61 8.99 -9.79
CA TYR A 88 -5.13 7.61 -9.80
C TYR A 88 -5.37 6.91 -11.14
N ASP A 89 -4.52 5.92 -11.39
CA ASP A 89 -4.67 4.89 -12.41
C ASP A 89 -4.31 3.54 -11.80
N TYR A 90 -4.47 2.44 -12.51
CA TYR A 90 -4.17 1.11 -12.00
C TYR A 90 -3.44 0.22 -13.01
N ILE A 91 -2.80 -0.81 -12.47
CA ILE A 91 -2.31 -1.96 -13.21
C ILE A 91 -2.78 -3.25 -12.53
N GLY A 92 -2.89 -4.31 -13.32
CA GLY A 92 -3.34 -5.64 -12.89
C GLY A 92 -4.36 -6.23 -13.85
N VAL A 93 -4.63 -7.51 -13.68
CA VAL A 93 -5.60 -8.29 -14.45
C VAL A 93 -6.40 -9.20 -13.53
N GLY A 94 -7.54 -9.67 -13.98
CA GLY A 94 -8.33 -10.66 -13.26
C GLY A 94 -7.60 -12.01 -13.18
N ARG A 95 -7.58 -12.60 -11.99
CA ARG A 95 -6.79 -13.81 -11.70
C ARG A 95 -7.23 -15.05 -12.46
N ASP A 96 -8.50 -15.11 -12.91
CA ASP A 96 -9.07 -16.32 -13.50
C ASP A 96 -8.76 -16.49 -14.98
N ASP A 97 -8.50 -15.39 -15.70
CA ASP A 97 -8.26 -15.45 -17.16
C ASP A 97 -7.13 -14.53 -17.66
N GLY A 98 -6.50 -13.78 -16.76
CA GLY A 98 -5.50 -12.80 -17.13
C GLY A 98 -6.07 -11.59 -17.87
N LYS A 99 -7.39 -11.35 -17.77
CA LYS A 99 -8.10 -10.21 -18.37
C LYS A 99 -8.99 -9.54 -17.33
N GLU A 100 -10.29 -9.87 -17.32
CA GLU A 100 -11.26 -9.17 -16.45
C GLU A 100 -11.93 -10.10 -15.42
N ARG A 101 -11.83 -11.42 -15.56
CA ARG A 101 -12.52 -12.35 -14.66
C ARG A 101 -11.73 -12.63 -13.39
N GLY A 102 -12.48 -12.74 -12.30
CA GLY A 102 -11.95 -13.01 -10.96
C GLY A 102 -11.47 -11.75 -10.28
N GLU A 103 -10.92 -11.94 -9.09
CA GLU A 103 -10.37 -10.85 -8.28
C GLU A 103 -9.01 -10.43 -8.81
N TYR A 104 -8.72 -9.14 -8.69
CA TYR A 104 -7.43 -8.53 -8.98
C TYR A 104 -6.60 -8.40 -7.70
N ALA A 105 -5.31 -8.55 -7.83
CA ALA A 105 -4.33 -7.96 -6.93
C ALA A 105 -3.85 -6.65 -7.60
N ALA A 106 -4.71 -5.64 -7.65
CA ALA A 106 -4.46 -4.42 -8.41
C ALA A 106 -3.49 -3.49 -7.69
N ILE A 107 -2.73 -2.71 -8.45
CA ILE A 107 -1.88 -1.64 -7.94
C ILE A 107 -2.45 -0.32 -8.43
N LEU A 108 -2.94 0.50 -7.51
CA LEU A 108 -3.36 1.87 -7.76
C LEU A 108 -2.17 2.80 -7.57
N TYR A 109 -1.98 3.79 -8.45
CA TYR A 109 -0.87 4.73 -8.35
C TYR A 109 -1.26 6.14 -8.80
N LYS A 110 -0.64 7.17 -8.19
CA LYS A 110 -0.85 8.58 -8.57
C LYS A 110 -0.07 8.91 -9.84
N LYS A 111 -0.79 9.30 -10.91
CA LYS A 111 -0.23 9.63 -12.23
C LYS A 111 0.63 10.88 -12.24
N ASP A 112 0.33 11.83 -11.37
CA ASP A 112 1.07 13.09 -11.23
C ASP A 112 2.44 12.89 -10.55
N ARG A 113 2.57 11.83 -9.74
CA ARG A 113 3.79 11.52 -9.01
C ARG A 113 4.59 10.36 -9.63
N LEU A 114 3.94 9.32 -10.10
CA LEU A 114 4.59 8.09 -10.55
C LEU A 114 4.41 7.87 -12.06
N GLN A 115 5.53 7.79 -12.75
CA GLN A 115 5.58 7.32 -14.13
C GLN A 115 5.71 5.79 -14.13
N LEU A 116 4.74 5.09 -14.70
CA LEU A 116 4.83 3.66 -14.95
C LEU A 116 5.80 3.39 -16.11
N LEU A 117 6.86 2.63 -15.85
CA LEU A 117 7.89 2.29 -16.85
C LEU A 117 7.70 0.89 -17.43
N ASP A 118 7.22 -0.06 -16.59
CA ASP A 118 7.01 -1.45 -16.98
C ASP A 118 6.00 -2.09 -16.01
N LYS A 119 5.35 -3.18 -16.44
CA LYS A 119 4.37 -3.91 -15.64
C LYS A 119 4.23 -5.35 -16.06
N GLY A 120 3.73 -6.19 -15.15
CA GLY A 120 3.41 -7.57 -15.46
C GLY A 120 2.64 -8.24 -14.34
N ASN A 121 2.34 -9.51 -14.59
CA ASN A 121 1.65 -10.38 -13.66
C ASN A 121 2.27 -11.77 -13.73
N PHE A 122 2.18 -12.52 -12.65
CA PHE A 122 2.45 -13.95 -12.62
C PHE A 122 1.54 -14.63 -11.60
N TRP A 123 1.19 -15.88 -11.87
CA TRP A 123 0.32 -16.66 -11.00
C TRP A 123 1.13 -17.42 -9.96
N LEU A 124 0.57 -17.55 -8.77
CA LEU A 124 1.20 -18.30 -7.67
C LEU A 124 0.91 -19.80 -7.84
N ASN A 125 1.57 -20.40 -8.82
CA ASN A 125 1.48 -21.82 -9.14
C ASN A 125 2.77 -22.32 -9.80
N GLU A 126 2.83 -23.61 -10.13
CA GLU A 126 3.99 -24.28 -10.74
C GLU A 126 4.32 -23.82 -12.16
N THR A 127 3.37 -23.14 -12.83
CA THR A 127 3.52 -22.54 -14.15
C THR A 127 3.06 -21.08 -14.10
N PRO A 128 3.91 -20.16 -13.62
CA PRO A 128 3.50 -18.79 -13.27
C PRO A 128 2.91 -17.95 -14.40
N ASP A 129 3.06 -18.37 -15.64
CA ASP A 129 2.53 -17.66 -16.81
C ASP A 129 1.11 -18.06 -17.18
N VAL A 130 0.50 -19.02 -16.43
CA VAL A 130 -0.82 -19.59 -16.75
C VAL A 130 -1.77 -19.45 -15.57
N PRO A 131 -2.99 -18.88 -15.78
CA PRO A 131 -4.03 -18.76 -14.74
C PRO A 131 -4.59 -20.13 -14.36
N ARG A 132 -4.13 -20.70 -13.24
CA ARG A 132 -4.63 -21.96 -12.68
C ARG A 132 -4.36 -22.05 -11.19
N LEU A 133 -4.97 -23.02 -10.53
CA LEU A 133 -4.65 -23.39 -9.16
C LEU A 133 -3.19 -23.81 -9.03
N GLY A 134 -2.54 -23.43 -7.96
CA GLY A 134 -1.19 -23.86 -7.62
C GLY A 134 -1.20 -24.76 -6.38
N TRP A 135 -0.46 -25.85 -6.42
CA TRP A 135 -0.28 -26.79 -5.30
C TRP A 135 -1.63 -27.21 -4.67
N ASP A 136 -1.82 -26.92 -3.37
CA ASP A 136 -3.05 -27.20 -2.61
C ASP A 136 -3.98 -25.98 -2.47
N ALA A 137 -3.84 -24.98 -3.34
CA ALA A 137 -4.63 -23.75 -3.26
C ALA A 137 -6.13 -24.00 -3.48
N ALA A 138 -6.97 -23.30 -2.71
CA ALA A 138 -8.42 -23.29 -2.90
C ALA A 138 -8.87 -22.34 -4.02
N CYS A 139 -8.06 -21.31 -4.32
CA CYS A 139 -8.35 -20.30 -5.34
C CYS A 139 -7.11 -20.04 -6.22
N ILE A 140 -7.36 -19.61 -7.46
CA ILE A 140 -6.30 -19.07 -8.33
C ILE A 140 -5.75 -17.80 -7.66
N ARG A 141 -4.42 -17.69 -7.56
CA ARG A 141 -3.75 -16.55 -6.93
C ARG A 141 -2.76 -15.91 -7.89
N ILE A 142 -2.65 -14.59 -7.81
CA ILE A 142 -1.87 -13.77 -8.73
C ILE A 142 -1.02 -12.75 -7.95
N CYS A 143 0.13 -12.42 -8.50
CA CYS A 143 0.94 -11.26 -8.13
C CYS A 143 1.03 -10.31 -9.31
N THR A 144 0.69 -9.05 -9.09
CA THR A 144 0.87 -7.95 -10.04
C THR A 144 2.13 -7.18 -9.66
N TRP A 145 2.89 -6.71 -10.65
CA TRP A 145 4.03 -5.84 -10.39
C TRP A 145 4.09 -4.68 -11.38
N GLY A 146 4.68 -3.58 -10.92
CA GLY A 146 4.99 -2.41 -11.74
C GLY A 146 6.37 -1.85 -11.41
N ARG A 147 7.09 -1.38 -12.44
CA ARG A 147 8.29 -0.55 -12.31
C ARG A 147 7.89 0.90 -12.45
N PHE A 148 8.17 1.68 -11.44
CA PHE A 148 7.79 3.08 -11.36
C PHE A 148 9.03 3.98 -11.24
N LYS A 149 8.89 5.20 -11.76
CA LYS A 149 9.81 6.30 -11.51
C LYS A 149 9.07 7.40 -10.77
N ASP A 150 9.59 7.82 -9.63
CA ASP A 150 9.07 8.95 -8.86
C ASP A 150 9.50 10.26 -9.54
N SER A 151 8.55 11.07 -9.98
CA SER A 151 8.78 12.36 -10.66
C SER A 151 9.47 13.39 -9.78
N LEU A 152 9.36 13.27 -8.44
CA LEU A 152 9.93 14.21 -7.49
C LEU A 152 11.40 13.94 -7.19
N THR A 153 11.79 12.66 -7.17
CA THR A 153 13.14 12.24 -6.79
C THR A 153 13.93 11.61 -7.93
N ALA A 154 13.27 11.30 -9.04
CA ALA A 154 13.77 10.50 -10.16
C ALA A 154 14.19 9.06 -9.77
N ASN A 155 13.89 8.61 -8.56
CA ASN A 155 14.17 7.26 -8.10
C ASN A 155 13.28 6.25 -8.81
N GLU A 156 13.85 5.11 -9.19
CA GLU A 156 13.11 3.99 -9.74
C GLU A 156 12.98 2.89 -8.71
N PHE A 157 11.82 2.24 -8.67
CA PHE A 157 11.53 1.13 -7.78
C PHE A 157 10.53 0.17 -8.40
N TYR A 158 10.48 -1.05 -7.86
CA TYR A 158 9.47 -2.03 -8.20
C TYR A 158 8.46 -2.15 -7.07
N PHE A 159 7.19 -2.23 -7.44
CA PHE A 159 6.09 -2.48 -6.51
C PHE A 159 5.41 -3.79 -6.90
N PHE A 160 5.33 -4.72 -5.96
CA PHE A 160 4.65 -6.00 -6.12
C PHE A 160 3.45 -6.04 -5.19
N ASN A 161 2.33 -6.58 -5.67
CA ASN A 161 1.12 -6.75 -4.88
C ASN A 161 0.52 -8.12 -5.13
N LEU A 162 0.15 -8.82 -4.06
CA LEU A 162 -0.36 -10.19 -4.13
C LEU A 162 -1.52 -10.43 -3.17
N HIS A 163 -2.21 -11.55 -3.37
CA HIS A 163 -3.12 -12.15 -2.40
C HIS A 163 -2.85 -13.65 -2.37
N MET A 164 -2.30 -14.15 -1.25
CA MET A 164 -1.99 -15.56 -1.07
C MET A 164 -3.23 -16.38 -0.73
N ASP A 165 -3.13 -17.71 -0.87
CA ASP A 165 -4.27 -18.59 -0.62
C ASP A 165 -4.59 -18.69 0.88
N HIS A 166 -5.88 -18.67 1.20
CA HIS A 166 -6.37 -18.69 2.59
C HIS A 166 -6.47 -20.11 3.19
N VAL A 167 -6.40 -21.16 2.35
CA VAL A 167 -6.51 -22.56 2.78
C VAL A 167 -5.18 -23.29 2.59
N GLY A 168 -4.65 -23.29 1.36
CA GLY A 168 -3.50 -24.09 0.98
C GLY A 168 -2.21 -23.67 1.64
N LYS A 169 -1.70 -24.44 2.61
CA LYS A 169 -0.46 -24.13 3.30
C LYS A 169 0.78 -24.32 2.40
N MET A 170 0.75 -25.37 1.54
CA MET A 170 1.80 -25.58 0.56
C MET A 170 1.79 -24.45 -0.48
N ALA A 171 0.61 -24.04 -0.95
CA ALA A 171 0.46 -22.94 -1.90
C ALA A 171 1.04 -21.62 -1.35
N ARG A 172 0.82 -21.29 -0.06
CA ARG A 172 1.44 -20.12 0.56
C ARG A 172 2.95 -20.26 0.65
N ARG A 173 3.46 -21.42 1.07
CA ARG A 173 4.92 -21.67 1.23
C ARG A 173 5.65 -21.58 -0.11
N GLU A 174 5.19 -22.31 -1.10
CA GLU A 174 5.82 -22.32 -2.44
C GLU A 174 5.56 -21.00 -3.18
N GLY A 175 4.39 -20.40 -2.96
CA GLY A 175 4.07 -19.04 -3.44
C GLY A 175 5.05 -18.00 -2.91
N ALA A 176 5.39 -18.02 -1.62
CA ALA A 176 6.40 -17.13 -1.04
C ALA A 176 7.78 -17.30 -1.69
N ARG A 177 8.24 -18.57 -1.88
CA ARG A 177 9.49 -18.86 -2.57
C ARG A 177 9.48 -18.37 -4.02
N LEU A 178 8.37 -18.58 -4.74
CA LEU A 178 8.20 -18.10 -6.10
C LEU A 178 8.27 -16.58 -6.18
N VAL A 179 7.60 -15.87 -5.26
CA VAL A 179 7.61 -14.40 -5.20
C VAL A 179 9.03 -13.88 -4.98
N LEU A 180 9.79 -14.44 -4.04
CA LEU A 180 11.19 -14.06 -3.79
C LEU A 180 12.07 -14.29 -5.04
N LYS A 181 11.89 -15.43 -5.72
CA LYS A 181 12.57 -15.73 -6.98
C LYS A 181 12.23 -14.70 -8.05
N LYS A 182 10.93 -14.42 -8.26
CA LYS A 182 10.45 -13.45 -9.25
C LYS A 182 10.90 -12.02 -8.95
N ILE A 183 10.95 -11.62 -7.69
CA ILE A 183 11.52 -10.32 -7.27
C ILE A 183 12.98 -10.23 -7.70
N SER A 184 13.79 -11.26 -7.43
CA SER A 184 15.20 -11.27 -7.80
C SER A 184 15.41 -11.26 -9.32
N GLU A 185 14.56 -11.97 -10.08
CA GLU A 185 14.62 -12.03 -11.55
C GLU A 185 14.17 -10.71 -12.22
N ILE A 186 13.17 -10.01 -11.65
CA ILE A 186 12.54 -8.84 -12.28
C ILE A 186 13.19 -7.54 -11.80
N ALA A 187 13.41 -7.40 -10.50
CA ALA A 187 13.88 -6.14 -9.93
C ALA A 187 15.41 -6.02 -9.84
N HIS A 188 16.11 -7.17 -9.89
CA HIS A 188 17.56 -7.20 -9.73
C HIS A 188 18.00 -6.47 -8.45
N ASP A 189 18.78 -5.39 -8.59
CA ASP A 189 19.34 -4.57 -7.50
C ASP A 189 18.51 -3.30 -7.17
N LYS A 190 17.37 -3.12 -7.82
CA LYS A 190 16.51 -1.95 -7.62
C LYS A 190 15.70 -2.07 -6.32
N PRO A 191 15.30 -0.94 -5.72
CA PRO A 191 14.40 -0.95 -4.58
C PRO A 191 13.08 -1.67 -4.88
N VAL A 192 12.65 -2.51 -3.92
CA VAL A 192 11.42 -3.29 -4.00
C VAL A 192 10.52 -2.93 -2.84
N ILE A 193 9.23 -2.83 -3.14
CA ILE A 193 8.13 -2.79 -2.17
C ILE A 193 7.22 -3.98 -2.51
N LEU A 194 6.99 -4.87 -1.56
CA LEU A 194 6.08 -6.00 -1.69
C LEU A 194 4.92 -5.81 -0.70
N THR A 195 3.71 -5.81 -1.23
CA THR A 195 2.48 -5.64 -0.46
C THR A 195 1.51 -6.78 -0.71
N GLY A 196 0.55 -6.95 0.19
CA GLY A 196 -0.53 -7.90 -0.05
C GLY A 196 -1.20 -8.37 1.22
N ASP A 197 -2.26 -9.16 0.99
CA ASP A 197 -2.83 -10.07 1.93
C ASP A 197 -2.14 -11.43 1.78
N PHE A 198 -1.31 -11.77 2.76
CA PHE A 198 -0.50 -12.98 2.73
C PHE A 198 -1.23 -14.18 3.34
N ASN A 199 -2.37 -13.96 4.01
CA ASN A 199 -3.10 -14.97 4.77
C ASN A 199 -2.22 -15.75 5.77
N VAL A 200 -1.13 -15.12 6.21
CA VAL A 200 -0.23 -15.58 7.27
C VAL A 200 0.18 -14.41 8.14
N ASP A 201 0.27 -14.64 9.43
CA ASP A 201 0.71 -13.62 10.37
C ASP A 201 2.24 -13.67 10.61
N GLN A 202 2.71 -12.75 11.42
CA GLN A 202 4.12 -12.56 11.75
C GLN A 202 4.76 -13.73 12.53
N THR A 203 3.99 -14.73 12.95
CA THR A 203 4.48 -15.91 13.67
C THR A 203 4.60 -17.15 12.78
N ASP A 204 4.06 -17.08 11.57
CA ASP A 204 4.05 -18.20 10.62
C ASP A 204 5.44 -18.43 10.00
N GLU A 205 5.74 -19.69 9.66
CA GLU A 205 6.98 -20.06 8.96
C GLU A 205 7.15 -19.37 7.60
N ILE A 206 6.03 -19.07 6.92
CA ILE A 206 6.01 -18.44 5.59
C ILE A 206 6.44 -16.98 5.69
N TYR A 207 6.04 -16.29 6.76
CA TYR A 207 6.56 -14.96 7.07
C TYR A 207 8.09 -14.99 7.25
N ASN A 208 8.62 -16.02 7.93
CA ASN A 208 10.04 -16.19 8.10
C ASN A 208 10.78 -16.51 6.78
N ILE A 209 10.14 -17.20 5.82
CA ILE A 209 10.68 -17.38 4.47
C ILE A 209 10.88 -16.01 3.79
N LEU A 210 9.88 -15.12 3.86
CA LEU A 210 9.95 -13.80 3.23
C LEU A 210 11.02 -12.90 3.85
N THR A 211 11.07 -12.84 5.18
CA THR A 211 11.99 -11.95 5.90
C THR A 211 13.40 -12.51 6.02
N GLY A 212 13.56 -13.83 6.04
CA GLY A 212 14.84 -14.51 6.17
C GLY A 212 15.66 -14.58 4.88
N ALA A 213 15.07 -14.25 3.73
CA ALA A 213 15.77 -14.27 2.43
C ALA A 213 16.82 -13.16 2.26
N GLY A 214 16.86 -12.17 3.14
CA GLY A 214 17.82 -11.06 3.10
C GLY A 214 17.51 -9.97 2.07
N ILE A 215 16.51 -10.14 1.22
CA ILE A 215 16.12 -9.16 0.19
C ILE A 215 14.92 -8.30 0.59
N LEU A 216 14.24 -8.64 1.66
CA LEU A 216 13.07 -7.94 2.18
C LEU A 216 13.17 -7.79 3.71
N LYS A 217 12.61 -6.70 4.23
CA LYS A 217 12.37 -6.49 5.67
C LYS A 217 10.94 -6.01 5.90
N ASP A 218 10.35 -6.44 7.03
CA ASP A 218 9.01 -6.00 7.42
C ASP A 218 9.03 -4.55 7.91
N THR A 219 8.19 -3.72 7.33
CA THR A 219 8.08 -2.31 7.69
C THR A 219 7.53 -2.10 9.09
N TYR A 220 6.64 -2.97 9.58
CA TYR A 220 6.16 -2.92 10.96
C TYR A 220 7.31 -3.12 11.95
N ALA A 221 8.14 -4.12 11.71
CA ALA A 221 9.23 -4.47 12.63
C ALA A 221 10.28 -3.36 12.74
N CYS A 222 10.55 -2.64 11.64
CA CYS A 222 11.60 -1.63 11.59
C CYS A 222 11.10 -0.17 11.70
N ALA A 223 9.78 0.07 11.73
CA ALA A 223 9.23 1.41 11.85
C ALA A 223 9.50 2.02 13.25
N PRO A 224 10.10 3.23 13.33
CA PRO A 224 10.29 3.92 14.61
C PRO A 224 8.98 4.47 15.18
N VAL A 225 7.99 4.73 14.32
CA VAL A 225 6.65 5.20 14.71
C VAL A 225 5.62 4.20 14.22
N ARG A 226 4.76 3.73 15.12
CA ARG A 226 3.63 2.86 14.80
C ARG A 226 2.34 3.49 15.29
N PHE A 227 1.34 3.50 14.42
CA PHE A 227 0.00 4.02 14.72
C PHE A 227 -1.00 2.88 14.58
N ALA A 228 -1.87 2.71 15.60
CA ALA A 228 -2.86 1.63 15.70
C ALA A 228 -2.22 0.22 15.58
N GLU A 229 -1.53 -0.19 16.64
CA GLU A 229 -0.87 -1.50 16.75
C GLU A 229 -1.88 -2.62 17.05
N ASN A 230 -2.56 -3.11 16.03
CA ASN A 230 -3.45 -4.28 16.11
C ASN A 230 -3.31 -5.15 14.87
N GLY A 231 -4.01 -6.28 14.83
CA GLY A 231 -4.06 -7.12 13.63
C GLY A 231 -4.85 -6.47 12.51
N THR A 232 -4.62 -6.93 11.29
CA THR A 232 -5.16 -6.28 10.08
C THR A 232 -6.53 -6.80 9.65
N PHE A 233 -6.96 -7.98 10.14
CA PHE A 233 -8.26 -8.57 9.84
C PHE A 233 -9.28 -8.30 10.96
N ASN A 234 -10.50 -7.87 10.61
CA ASN A 234 -11.56 -7.50 11.55
C ASN A 234 -12.87 -8.27 11.33
N SER A 235 -13.03 -8.99 10.21
CA SER A 235 -14.23 -9.78 9.88
C SER A 235 -15.53 -8.97 9.91
N PHE A 236 -15.50 -7.69 9.53
CA PHE A 236 -16.61 -6.73 9.65
C PHE A 236 -17.15 -6.56 11.07
N ASN A 237 -16.41 -6.92 12.10
CA ASN A 237 -16.82 -6.77 13.48
C ASN A 237 -15.92 -5.76 14.22
N PRO A 238 -16.39 -4.53 14.46
CA PRO A 238 -15.62 -3.48 15.11
C PRO A 238 -15.29 -3.76 16.58
N ARG A 239 -15.91 -4.79 17.17
CA ARG A 239 -15.68 -5.20 18.57
C ARG A 239 -14.61 -6.28 18.71
N LEU A 240 -14.20 -6.91 17.59
CA LEU A 240 -13.15 -7.93 17.61
C LEU A 240 -11.78 -7.29 17.36
N ARG A 241 -10.80 -7.82 18.05
CA ARG A 241 -9.40 -7.42 17.90
C ARG A 241 -8.51 -8.67 17.86
N THR A 242 -7.55 -8.68 16.96
CA THR A 242 -6.49 -9.68 16.87
C THR A 242 -5.13 -9.01 16.92
N GLN A 243 -4.07 -9.76 17.22
CA GLN A 243 -2.69 -9.33 17.07
C GLN A 243 -2.07 -9.82 15.75
N SER A 244 -2.79 -10.67 15.01
CA SER A 244 -2.32 -11.24 13.75
C SER A 244 -2.41 -10.22 12.62
N ARG A 245 -1.27 -9.83 12.08
CA ARG A 245 -1.17 -9.01 10.88
C ARG A 245 -1.02 -9.95 9.68
N ILE A 246 -2.01 -10.03 8.83
CA ILE A 246 -1.99 -10.85 7.61
C ILE A 246 -1.79 -10.01 6.35
N ASP A 247 -1.98 -8.71 6.45
CA ASP A 247 -1.64 -7.73 5.43
C ASP A 247 -0.29 -7.10 5.77
N HIS A 248 0.67 -7.27 4.86
CA HIS A 248 2.05 -6.85 5.11
C HIS A 248 2.55 -5.89 4.03
N VAL A 249 3.47 -5.02 4.44
CA VAL A 249 4.29 -4.20 3.56
C VAL A 249 5.75 -4.53 3.86
N PHE A 250 6.42 -5.16 2.92
CA PHE A 250 7.85 -5.44 2.96
C PHE A 250 8.60 -4.50 2.03
N VAL A 251 9.80 -4.13 2.38
CA VAL A 251 10.67 -3.27 1.57
C VAL A 251 12.09 -3.84 1.50
N SER A 252 12.83 -3.45 0.47
CA SER A 252 14.27 -3.76 0.39
C SER A 252 15.01 -3.29 1.64
N PRO A 253 16.06 -4.00 2.12
CA PRO A 253 16.74 -3.70 3.39
C PRO A 253 17.28 -2.28 3.49
N PHE A 254 17.67 -1.68 2.37
CA PHE A 254 18.22 -0.33 2.29
C PHE A 254 17.16 0.78 2.15
N THR A 255 15.87 0.46 2.07
CA THR A 255 14.78 1.44 2.14
C THR A 255 14.60 1.91 3.58
N GLU A 256 14.58 3.20 3.82
CA GLU A 256 14.33 3.76 5.14
C GLU A 256 12.83 3.79 5.43
N VAL A 257 12.41 3.20 6.55
CA VAL A 257 11.01 3.25 7.02
C VAL A 257 10.90 4.34 8.08
N LYS A 258 9.98 5.29 7.89
CA LYS A 258 9.74 6.42 8.78
C LYS A 258 8.59 6.20 9.74
N ALA A 259 7.49 5.61 9.24
CA ALA A 259 6.33 5.30 10.06
C ALA A 259 5.52 4.18 9.43
N TYR A 260 4.84 3.42 10.27
CA TYR A 260 3.83 2.42 9.92
C TYR A 260 2.52 2.84 10.58
N GLY A 261 1.42 2.79 9.86
CA GLY A 261 0.10 3.10 10.40
C GLY A 261 -0.97 2.22 9.80
N MET A 262 -1.99 1.96 10.60
CA MET A 262 -3.19 1.24 10.18
C MET A 262 -4.39 2.13 10.47
N LEU A 263 -5.28 2.33 9.48
CA LEU A 263 -6.52 3.05 9.72
C LEU A 263 -7.57 2.08 10.27
N THR A 264 -8.04 2.37 11.45
CA THR A 264 -9.09 1.59 12.13
C THR A 264 -10.41 2.34 12.21
N ASP A 265 -10.56 3.36 11.37
CA ASP A 265 -11.79 4.14 11.30
C ASP A 265 -12.95 3.34 10.73
N ASN A 266 -14.13 3.83 10.99
CA ASN A 266 -15.41 3.21 10.66
C ASN A 266 -16.36 4.26 10.08
N TYR A 267 -17.51 3.83 9.61
CA TYR A 267 -18.60 4.72 9.25
C TYR A 267 -19.88 4.30 9.99
N TRP A 268 -20.85 5.22 10.06
CA TRP A 268 -22.03 5.04 10.88
C TRP A 268 -23.31 5.17 10.08
N THR A 269 -24.30 4.41 10.46
CA THR A 269 -25.69 4.59 10.01
C THR A 269 -26.52 4.95 11.22
N LEU A 270 -27.10 6.17 11.22
CA LEU A 270 -27.96 6.63 12.30
C LEU A 270 -29.20 5.74 12.41
N GLN A 271 -29.56 5.38 13.64
CA GLN A 271 -30.78 4.66 13.92
C GLN A 271 -31.97 5.62 13.98
N GLN A 272 -33.18 5.09 13.78
CA GLN A 272 -34.42 5.86 13.92
C GLN A 272 -34.82 5.90 15.40
N THR A 273 -34.00 6.56 16.21
CA THR A 273 -34.22 6.77 17.65
C THR A 273 -34.38 8.26 17.90
N GLU A 274 -34.94 8.62 19.05
CA GLU A 274 -34.99 10.02 19.50
C GLU A 274 -33.59 10.55 19.81
N ASP A 275 -33.41 11.85 19.65
CA ASP A 275 -32.20 12.54 20.01
C ASP A 275 -32.01 12.52 21.53
N GLN A 276 -30.80 12.23 21.99
CA GLN A 276 -30.43 12.14 23.39
C GLN A 276 -29.51 13.30 23.77
N LYS A 277 -29.59 13.74 25.02
CA LYS A 277 -28.61 14.66 25.59
C LYS A 277 -27.44 13.86 26.13
N GLY A 278 -26.23 14.35 25.97
CA GLY A 278 -25.05 13.77 26.62
C GLY A 278 -24.84 14.33 27.99
N ASP A 279 -24.39 13.49 28.91
CA ASP A 279 -23.96 13.94 30.23
C ASP A 279 -22.79 14.92 30.07
N ASP A 280 -22.83 16.06 30.78
CA ASP A 280 -21.81 17.13 30.69
C ASP A 280 -21.59 17.73 29.32
N ALA A 281 -22.51 17.51 28.36
CA ALA A 281 -22.45 18.10 27.02
C ALA A 281 -23.09 19.51 27.01
N PRO A 282 -22.62 20.43 26.12
CA PRO A 282 -23.30 21.69 25.86
C PRO A 282 -24.77 21.47 25.48
N GLU A 283 -25.65 22.39 25.91
CA GLU A 283 -27.11 22.28 25.72
C GLU A 283 -27.52 22.18 24.24
N GLU A 284 -26.72 22.77 23.35
CA GLU A 284 -26.96 22.78 21.90
C GLU A 284 -26.69 21.44 21.23
N LEU A 285 -25.94 20.53 21.90
CA LEU A 285 -25.58 19.22 21.33
C LEU A 285 -26.68 18.20 21.61
N SER A 286 -26.97 17.42 20.58
CA SER A 286 -27.78 16.21 20.70
C SER A 286 -27.06 15.03 20.04
N PHE A 287 -27.29 13.84 20.54
CA PHE A 287 -26.70 12.60 20.09
C PHE A 287 -27.80 11.65 19.62
N ARG A 288 -27.46 10.81 18.64
CA ARG A 288 -28.35 9.76 18.17
C ARG A 288 -27.60 8.44 18.12
N GLU A 289 -28.25 7.38 18.47
CA GLU A 289 -27.68 6.04 18.33
C GLU A 289 -27.34 5.75 16.87
N ALA A 290 -26.23 5.04 16.67
CA ALA A 290 -25.76 4.67 15.36
C ALA A 290 -25.25 3.23 15.34
N SER A 291 -25.46 2.55 14.22
CA SER A 291 -24.79 1.30 13.91
C SER A 291 -23.42 1.59 13.32
N ILE A 292 -22.40 0.92 13.83
CA ILE A 292 -21.01 1.06 13.38
C ILE A 292 -20.75 0.03 12.27
N HIS A 293 -20.18 0.47 11.17
CA HIS A 293 -19.79 -0.35 10.03
C HIS A 293 -18.31 -0.15 9.70
N LEU A 294 -17.69 -1.19 9.16
CA LEU A 294 -16.31 -1.14 8.66
C LEU A 294 -16.30 -1.12 7.13
N PRO A 295 -15.39 -0.35 6.49
CA PRO A 295 -15.35 -0.25 5.03
C PRO A 295 -14.87 -1.54 4.35
N SER A 296 -14.10 -2.36 5.06
CA SER A 296 -13.66 -3.71 4.66
C SER A 296 -13.55 -4.60 5.89
N ASP A 297 -13.51 -5.92 5.69
CA ASP A 297 -13.16 -6.89 6.72
C ASP A 297 -11.65 -6.91 7.04
N HIS A 298 -10.86 -6.09 6.33
CA HIS A 298 -9.48 -5.76 6.63
C HIS A 298 -9.30 -4.27 6.91
N TYR A 299 -8.26 -3.92 7.67
CA TYR A 299 -7.82 -2.54 7.84
C TYR A 299 -6.71 -2.21 6.84
N PRO A 300 -6.74 -1.02 6.20
CA PRO A 300 -5.64 -0.60 5.35
C PRO A 300 -4.38 -0.30 6.15
N VAL A 301 -3.25 -0.70 5.59
CA VAL A 301 -1.91 -0.41 6.12
C VAL A 301 -1.24 0.62 5.25
N PHE A 302 -0.69 1.67 5.88
CA PHE A 302 0.09 2.72 5.23
C PHE A 302 1.47 2.84 5.85
N VAL A 303 2.46 3.05 5.00
CA VAL A 303 3.86 3.15 5.41
C VAL A 303 4.51 4.36 4.76
N ARG A 304 5.20 5.16 5.57
CA ARG A 304 6.04 6.25 5.08
C ARG A 304 7.46 5.76 4.92
N ILE A 305 8.00 5.91 3.74
CA ILE A 305 9.34 5.45 3.38
C ILE A 305 10.14 6.52 2.68
N ASN A 306 11.47 6.42 2.78
CA ASN A 306 12.39 7.07 1.87
C ASN A 306 13.09 6.01 1.03
N LEU A 307 12.95 6.11 -0.28
CA LEU A 307 13.73 5.30 -1.21
C LEU A 307 15.19 5.78 -1.20
N PRO A 308 16.16 4.88 -1.40
CA PRO A 308 17.57 5.28 -1.56
C PRO A 308 17.72 6.19 -2.78
N SER A 309 18.75 7.03 -2.78
CA SER A 309 19.04 7.92 -3.91
C SER A 309 19.25 7.11 -5.21
N ALA A 310 18.96 7.71 -6.36
CA ALA A 310 19.12 7.07 -7.67
C ALA A 310 20.53 6.52 -7.95
N ASN A 311 21.55 7.07 -7.26
CA ASN A 311 22.95 6.64 -7.37
C ASN A 311 23.35 5.57 -6.36
N PHE A 312 22.43 5.15 -5.48
CA PHE A 312 22.71 4.12 -4.49
C PHE A 312 22.94 2.77 -5.17
N LYS A 313 24.07 2.15 -4.84
CA LYS A 313 24.39 0.78 -5.25
C LYS A 313 24.42 -0.07 -3.98
N PRO A 314 23.53 -1.04 -3.82
CA PRO A 314 23.59 -1.94 -2.70
C PRO A 314 24.90 -2.73 -2.74
N LEU A 315 25.63 -2.73 -1.63
CA LEU A 315 26.81 -3.58 -1.46
C LEU A 315 26.29 -4.97 -1.08
N TYR A 316 25.85 -5.75 -2.06
CA TYR A 316 25.67 -7.17 -1.83
C TYR A 316 27.05 -7.84 -1.81
N LYS A 317 27.39 -8.37 -0.64
CA LYS A 317 28.44 -9.38 -0.52
C LYS A 317 27.81 -10.77 -0.59
#